data_8162f2b12cc589125f6ad2ceb940400b
#
_entry.id   8162f2b12cc589125f6ad2ceb940400b
#
_cell.length_a   1.000
_cell.length_b   1.000
_cell.length_c   1.000
_cell.angle_alpha   90.00
_cell.angle_beta   90.00
_cell.angle_gamma   90.00
#
_symmetry.space_group_name_H-M   'P 1'
#
loop_
_entity.id
_entity.type
_entity.pdbx_description
1 polymer ?
#
loop_
_entity_poly.entity_id
_entity_poly.type
_entity_poly.pdbx_seq_one_letter_code
_entity_poly.pdbx_strand_id
1 'polypeptide(L)'
;SVSESTSGDFTLSVSAYKVRGTQYADLTWSGATSTYVDVYRDGSVVATTVNDGAYTDTTGQKGGGSATYQVCEAGTSTCSNEATANW
;
A
#
# COMPACT_ATOMS: atom_id res chain seq x y z
N SER A 1 17.96 -1.62 14.33
CA SER A 1 17.78 -1.39 14.48
C SER A 1 17.37 -1.04 14.74
N VAL A 2 17.41 -0.88 14.83
CA VAL A 2 17.04 -0.54 15.14
C VAL A 2 16.39 -0.06 15.18
N SER A 3 16.38 0.44 15.01
CA SER A 3 15.76 0.83 15.01
C SER A 3 14.92 0.63 14.64
N GLU A 4 15.03 0.38 14.26
CA GLU A 4 14.36 0.12 13.95
C GLU A 4 13.45 -0.24 14.25
N SER A 5 13.62 -0.16 14.21
CA SER A 5 12.77 -0.80 14.76
C SER A 5 11.43 -0.47 14.91
N THR A 6 11.14 0.20 15.53
CA THR A 6 9.79 0.45 15.84
C THR A 6 8.96 0.76 14.65
N SER A 7 9.41 1.67 13.85
CA SER A 7 8.67 1.99 12.63
C SER A 7 8.59 0.78 11.75
N GLY A 8 9.49 -0.15 11.92
CA GLY A 8 9.45 -1.39 11.19
C GLY A 8 8.22 -2.23 11.51
N ASP A 9 7.53 -1.90 12.59
CA ASP A 9 6.34 -2.66 12.94
C ASP A 9 5.23 -2.50 11.93
N PHE A 10 5.14 -1.38 11.24
CA PHE A 10 4.14 -1.16 10.20
C PHE A 10 4.84 -1.10 8.86
N THR A 11 4.86 -2.24 8.18
CA THR A 11 5.57 -2.40 6.91
C THR A 11 4.60 -2.76 5.80
N LEU A 12 4.87 -2.23 4.61
CA LEU A 12 4.07 -2.48 3.42
C LEU A 12 4.95 -3.09 2.34
N SER A 13 4.42 -4.10 1.68
CA SER A 13 5.01 -4.68 0.47
C SER A 13 4.00 -4.60 -0.65
N VAL A 14 4.48 -4.40 -1.88
CA VAL A 14 3.61 -4.35 -3.04
C VAL A 14 4.12 -5.30 -4.11
N SER A 15 3.20 -5.97 -4.79
CA SER A 15 3.51 -6.84 -5.91
C SER A 15 2.73 -6.34 -7.12
N ALA A 16 3.44 -5.89 -8.14
CA ALA A 16 2.83 -5.34 -9.34
C ALA A 16 2.69 -6.45 -10.39
N TYR A 17 1.53 -6.49 -11.03
CA TYR A 17 1.29 -7.45 -12.09
C TYR A 17 0.26 -6.87 -13.06
N LYS A 18 0.07 -7.54 -14.19
CA LYS A 18 -0.92 -7.14 -15.18
C LYS A 18 -1.82 -8.32 -15.51
N VAL A 19 -3.11 -8.01 -15.70
CA VAL A 19 -4.08 -8.99 -16.19
C VAL A 19 -4.68 -8.40 -17.44
N ARG A 20 -4.45 -9.07 -18.59
CA ARG A 20 -4.88 -8.59 -19.89
C ARG A 20 -4.39 -7.18 -20.17
N GLY A 21 -3.18 -6.88 -19.72
CA GLY A 21 -2.57 -5.57 -19.89
C GLY A 21 -2.96 -4.52 -18.86
N THR A 22 -3.96 -4.78 -18.04
CA THR A 22 -4.39 -3.83 -17.01
C THR A 22 -3.49 -3.95 -15.78
N GLN A 23 -3.08 -2.81 -15.24
CA GLN A 23 -2.16 -2.75 -14.11
C GLN A 23 -2.89 -3.05 -12.81
N TYR A 24 -2.35 -3.98 -12.03
CA TYR A 24 -2.84 -4.35 -10.71
C TYR A 24 -1.67 -4.30 -9.73
N ALA A 25 -1.99 -4.02 -8.48
CA ALA A 25 -1.01 -4.06 -7.41
C ALA A 25 -1.61 -4.75 -6.20
N ASP A 26 -0.95 -5.80 -5.73
CA ASP A 26 -1.33 -6.45 -4.48
C ASP A 26 -0.51 -5.83 -3.36
N LEU A 27 -1.19 -5.20 -2.42
CA LEU A 27 -0.56 -4.61 -1.25
C LEU A 27 -0.76 -5.54 -0.06
N THR A 28 0.32 -5.77 0.68
CA THR A 28 0.27 -6.51 1.94
C THR A 28 1.01 -5.71 2.98
N TRP A 29 0.47 -5.67 4.18
CA TRP A 29 1.08 -4.94 5.28
C TRP A 29 0.88 -5.68 6.59
N SER A 30 1.69 -5.30 7.57
CA SER A 30 1.58 -5.83 8.92
C SER A 30 2.01 -4.74 9.90
N GLY A 31 1.51 -4.85 11.13
CA GLY A 31 1.88 -3.92 12.19
C GLY A 31 0.88 -2.80 12.43
N ALA A 32 -0.12 -2.64 11.58
CA ALA A 32 -1.16 -1.64 11.81
C ALA A 32 -2.13 -2.13 12.87
N THR A 33 -2.57 -1.24 13.75
CA THR A 33 -3.42 -1.60 14.87
C THR A 33 -4.83 -1.01 14.78
N SER A 34 -5.08 -0.14 13.79
CA SER A 34 -6.39 0.47 13.62
C SER A 34 -7.37 -0.51 12.97
N THR A 35 -8.67 -0.21 13.07
CA THR A 35 -9.70 -1.03 12.43
C THR A 35 -9.68 -0.85 10.90
N TYR A 36 -9.39 0.36 10.43
CA TYR A 36 -9.35 0.70 9.02
C TYR A 36 -8.03 1.34 8.68
N VAL A 37 -7.65 1.23 7.41
CA VAL A 37 -6.46 1.88 6.88
C VAL A 37 -6.82 2.63 5.61
N ASP A 38 -6.07 3.70 5.34
CA ASP A 38 -6.18 4.47 4.11
C ASP A 38 -5.05 4.04 3.17
N VAL A 39 -5.40 3.70 1.95
CA VAL A 39 -4.43 3.33 0.93
C VAL A 39 -4.13 4.55 0.08
N TYR A 40 -2.87 4.92 0.01
CA TYR A 40 -2.40 6.06 -0.77
C TYR A 40 -1.69 5.56 -2.02
N ARG A 41 -1.92 6.24 -3.12
CA ARG A 41 -1.19 6.04 -4.37
C ARG A 41 -0.72 7.40 -4.86
N ASP A 42 0.61 7.56 -4.97
CA ASP A 42 1.24 8.81 -5.41
C ASP A 42 0.80 10.01 -4.56
N GLY A 43 0.61 9.77 -3.25
CA GLY A 43 0.28 10.82 -2.31
C GLY A 43 -1.20 11.13 -2.16
N SER A 44 -2.06 10.41 -2.86
CA SER A 44 -3.52 10.61 -2.78
C SER A 44 -4.21 9.36 -2.27
N VAL A 45 -5.20 9.53 -1.41
CA VAL A 45 -6.01 8.41 -0.92
C VAL A 45 -6.82 7.84 -2.08
N VAL A 46 -6.65 6.56 -2.34
CA VAL A 46 -7.42 5.86 -3.38
C VAL A 46 -8.46 4.93 -2.79
N ALA A 47 -8.31 4.54 -1.52
CA ALA A 47 -9.26 3.65 -0.87
C ALA A 47 -9.10 3.72 0.64
N THR A 48 -10.18 3.43 1.35
CA THR A 48 -10.16 3.15 2.78
C THR A 48 -10.71 1.75 2.94
N THR A 49 -9.96 0.88 3.58
CA THR A 49 -10.33 -0.53 3.68
C THR A 49 -10.08 -1.05 5.09
N VAL A 50 -10.68 -2.19 5.37
CA VAL A 50 -10.48 -2.87 6.65
C VAL A 50 -9.00 -3.25 6.78
N ASN A 51 -8.47 -3.12 7.99
CA ASN A 51 -7.09 -3.48 8.28
C ASN A 51 -6.99 -5.01 8.41
N ASP A 52 -7.06 -5.70 7.27
CA ASP A 52 -6.93 -7.15 7.23
C ASP A 52 -5.59 -7.60 6.64
N GLY A 53 -4.69 -6.66 6.42
CA GLY A 53 -3.33 -6.97 5.97
C GLY A 53 -3.17 -7.07 4.46
N ALA A 54 -4.22 -6.87 3.68
CA ALA A 54 -4.10 -7.03 2.23
C ALA A 54 -5.15 -6.19 1.49
N TYR A 55 -4.76 -5.71 0.33
CA TYR A 55 -5.66 -4.97 -0.55
C TYR A 55 -5.12 -5.06 -1.98
N THR A 56 -6.00 -5.25 -2.95
CA THR A 56 -5.63 -5.23 -4.36
C THR A 56 -6.12 -3.94 -4.99
N ASP A 57 -5.20 -3.16 -5.56
CA ASP A 57 -5.53 -1.92 -6.26
C ASP A 57 -5.44 -2.13 -7.76
N THR A 58 -6.38 -1.51 -8.48
CA THR A 58 -6.39 -1.50 -9.94
C THR A 58 -6.29 -0.05 -10.38
N THR A 59 -5.23 0.28 -11.14
CA THR A 59 -5.04 1.66 -11.59
C THR A 59 -5.98 2.04 -12.72
N GLY A 60 -6.48 1.04 -13.44
CA GLY A 60 -7.29 1.27 -14.63
C GLY A 60 -6.46 1.58 -15.86
N GLN A 61 -5.15 1.63 -15.74
CA GLN A 61 -4.23 1.90 -16.84
C GLN A 61 -3.75 0.60 -17.45
N LYS A 62 -3.29 0.67 -18.68
CA LYS A 62 -2.71 -0.47 -19.37
C LYS A 62 -1.26 -0.16 -19.75
N GLY A 63 -0.49 -1.24 -19.92
CA GLY A 63 0.90 -1.10 -20.32
C GLY A 63 1.82 -0.87 -19.14
N GLY A 64 2.96 -0.23 -19.37
CA GLY A 64 3.97 0.02 -18.35
C GLY A 64 3.67 1.26 -17.53
N GLY A 65 4.36 1.37 -16.41
CA GLY A 65 4.25 2.53 -15.55
C GLY A 65 4.72 2.21 -14.15
N SER A 66 4.55 3.15 -13.25
CA SER A 66 4.89 2.94 -11.86
C SER A 66 3.99 3.77 -10.96
N ALA A 67 3.87 3.34 -9.72
CA ALA A 67 3.13 4.08 -8.70
C ALA A 67 3.78 3.80 -7.34
N THR A 68 3.73 4.79 -6.46
CA THR A 68 4.24 4.65 -5.10
C THR A 68 3.05 4.51 -4.17
N TYR A 69 3.04 3.44 -3.40
CA TYR A 69 1.96 3.13 -2.48
C TYR A 69 2.40 3.34 -1.04
N GLN A 70 1.47 3.74 -0.20
CA GLN A 70 1.68 3.84 1.22
C GLN A 70 0.35 3.56 1.89
N VAL A 71 0.38 2.90 3.05
CA VAL A 71 -0.81 2.62 3.83
C VAL A 71 -0.68 3.33 5.17
N CYS A 72 -1.71 4.07 5.54
CA CYS A 72 -1.74 4.79 6.80
C CYS A 72 -2.93 4.31 7.63
N GLU A 73 -2.78 4.31 8.95
CA GLU A 73 -3.89 3.98 9.84
C GLU A 73 -4.92 5.10 9.79
N ALA A 74 -6.17 4.73 9.53
CA ALA A 74 -7.24 5.72 9.42
C ALA A 74 -7.42 6.43 10.76
N GLY A 75 -7.56 7.75 10.69
CA GLY A 75 -7.75 8.56 11.87
C GLY A 75 -6.47 8.90 12.63
N THR A 76 -5.32 8.47 12.12
CA THR A 76 -4.03 8.78 12.76
C THR A 76 -3.04 9.23 11.70
N SER A 77 -1.86 9.64 12.17
CA SER A 77 -0.77 10.00 11.28
C SER A 77 0.25 8.85 11.12
N THR A 78 -0.07 7.67 11.63
CA THR A 78 0.84 6.53 11.56
C THR A 78 0.74 5.89 10.18
N CYS A 79 1.85 5.81 9.46
CA CYS A 79 1.90 5.29 8.10
C CYS A 79 3.00 4.26 7.95
N SER A 80 2.81 3.37 6.98
CA SER A 80 3.83 2.40 6.62
C SER A 80 4.95 3.08 5.81
N ASN A 81 5.98 2.30 5.48
CA ASN A 81 6.95 2.71 4.48
C ASN A 81 6.27 2.86 3.12
N GLU A 82 6.89 3.60 2.23
CA GLU A 82 6.46 3.65 0.84
C GLU A 82 6.98 2.43 0.08
N ALA A 83 6.16 1.91 -0.82
CA ALA A 83 6.54 0.81 -1.68
C ALA A 83 6.14 1.15 -3.10
N THR A 84 7.03 0.91 -4.05
CA THR A 84 6.83 1.28 -5.44
C THR A 84 6.46 0.06 -6.27
N ALA A 85 5.38 0.18 -7.03
CA ALA A 85 4.97 -0.82 -8.01
C ALA A 85 5.46 -0.39 -9.37
N ASN A 86 6.03 -1.33 -10.11
CA ASN A 86 6.50 -1.08 -11.48
C ASN A 86 5.84 -2.09 -12.42
N TRP A 87 5.27 -1.60 -13.48
CA TRP A 87 4.62 -2.41 -14.50
C TRP A 87 5.33 -2.34 -15.83
#